data_49a2f232f862d3b3f2eec74b4c60b1f1
#
_entry.id   49a2f232f862d3b3f2eec74b4c60b1f1
#
_cell.length_a   1.000
_cell.length_b   1.000
_cell.length_c   1.000
_cell.angle_alpha   90.00
_cell.angle_beta   90.00
_cell.angle_gamma   90.00
#
_symmetry.space_group_name_H-M   'P 1'
#
loop_
_entity.id
_entity.type
_entity.pdbx_description
1 polymer ?
#
loop_
_entity_poly.entity_id
_entity_poly.type
_entity_poly.pdbx_seq_one_letter_code
_entity_poly.pdbx_strand_id
1 'polypeptide(L)'
;MKNLVILTGAGMSAESGISTFRDAGGLWDRYPVEQVATPEGYQRDPALVINFYNERRKQLLDVTPNRGHELLAELEKNFRVTVVTQNIDNLHERAGSSHIIHLHGELTKVCSSRDPYNPHYIK
;
A
#
# COMPACT_ATOMS: atom_id res chain seq x y z
N MET A 1 -18.59 2.82 22.34
CA MET A 1 -17.94 1.84 21.47
C MET A 1 -16.53 1.55 21.95
N LYS A 2 -16.15 0.28 21.88
CA LYS A 2 -14.78 -0.12 22.18
C LYS A 2 -13.86 0.24 21.02
N ASN A 3 -12.61 0.55 21.32
CA ASN A 3 -11.58 0.80 20.34
C ASN A 3 -11.00 -0.54 19.86
N LEU A 4 -10.81 -0.67 18.55
CA LEU A 4 -10.23 -1.85 17.94
C LEU A 4 -9.11 -1.39 16.99
N VAL A 5 -7.89 -1.86 17.25
CA VAL A 5 -6.73 -1.55 16.39
C VAL A 5 -6.36 -2.82 15.63
N ILE A 6 -6.28 -2.71 14.32
CA ILE A 6 -5.99 -3.84 13.44
C ILE A 6 -4.71 -3.56 12.67
N LEU A 7 -3.73 -4.44 12.81
CA LEU A 7 -2.47 -4.37 12.05
C LEU A 7 -2.57 -5.27 10.82
N THR A 8 -2.34 -4.72 9.64
CA THR A 8 -2.35 -5.50 8.39
C THR A 8 -1.03 -5.41 7.65
N GLY A 9 -0.75 -6.41 6.83
CA GLY A 9 0.43 -6.50 5.99
C GLY A 9 0.10 -7.05 4.62
N ALA A 10 1.12 -7.44 3.85
CA ALA A 10 0.99 -7.84 2.46
C ALA A 10 0.00 -8.99 2.23
N GLY A 11 -0.12 -9.91 3.21
CA GLY A 11 -1.07 -11.03 3.10
C GLY A 11 -2.51 -10.58 2.98
N MET A 12 -2.89 -9.44 3.58
CA MET A 12 -4.23 -8.89 3.47
C MET A 12 -4.62 -8.59 2.02
N SER A 13 -3.68 -8.17 1.19
CA SER A 13 -3.94 -7.76 -0.19
C SER A 13 -3.63 -8.85 -1.22
N ALA A 14 -3.07 -9.98 -0.79
CA ALA A 14 -2.68 -11.06 -1.71
C ALA A 14 -3.88 -11.62 -2.48
N GLU A 15 -5.02 -11.81 -1.81
CA GLU A 15 -6.24 -12.33 -2.46
C GLU A 15 -6.84 -11.33 -3.45
N SER A 16 -6.49 -10.06 -3.36
CA SER A 16 -6.91 -9.06 -4.34
C SER A 16 -6.06 -9.09 -5.61
N GLY A 17 -4.96 -9.85 -5.61
CA GLY A 17 -4.07 -9.98 -6.75
C GLY A 17 -2.79 -9.16 -6.66
N ILE A 18 -2.51 -8.55 -5.50
CA ILE A 18 -1.26 -7.80 -5.31
C ILE A 18 -0.18 -8.76 -4.84
N SER A 19 0.95 -8.77 -5.57
CA SER A 19 2.08 -9.64 -5.26
C SER A 19 2.72 -9.28 -3.92
N THR A 20 3.04 -10.31 -3.12
CA THR A 20 3.87 -10.16 -1.93
C THR A 20 5.33 -10.43 -2.27
N PHE A 21 6.24 -10.15 -1.35
CA PHE A 21 7.67 -10.47 -1.52
C PHE A 21 7.93 -11.97 -1.75
N ARG A 22 7.02 -12.82 -1.32
CA ARG A 22 7.17 -14.28 -1.38
C ARG A 22 6.54 -14.91 -2.60
N ASP A 23 5.77 -14.13 -3.39
CA ASP A 23 5.07 -14.65 -4.54
C ASP A 23 6.05 -14.88 -5.70
N ALA A 24 6.21 -16.14 -6.11
CA ALA A 24 7.03 -16.50 -7.25
C ALA A 24 6.41 -15.93 -8.54
N GLY A 25 7.24 -15.37 -9.42
CA GLY A 25 6.80 -14.76 -10.66
C GLY A 25 6.14 -13.39 -10.51
N GLY A 26 6.09 -12.84 -9.30
CA GLY A 26 5.54 -11.53 -9.05
C GLY A 26 6.52 -10.40 -9.41
N LEU A 27 6.09 -9.17 -9.22
CA LEU A 27 6.87 -7.97 -9.54
C LEU A 27 8.22 -7.96 -8.80
N TRP A 28 8.26 -8.47 -7.56
CA TRP A 28 9.46 -8.51 -6.75
C TRP A 28 10.54 -9.47 -7.28
N ASP A 29 10.17 -10.46 -8.10
CA ASP A 29 11.15 -11.34 -8.74
C ASP A 29 11.99 -10.60 -9.78
N ARG A 30 11.41 -9.57 -10.43
CA ARG A 30 12.09 -8.77 -11.43
C ARG A 30 12.89 -7.62 -10.83
N TYR A 31 12.53 -7.19 -9.61
CA TYR A 31 13.11 -6.02 -8.96
C TYR A 31 13.56 -6.38 -7.55
N PRO A 32 14.86 -6.51 -7.30
CA PRO A 32 15.37 -6.74 -5.93
C PRO A 32 14.96 -5.61 -4.98
N VAL A 33 14.51 -5.99 -3.78
CA VAL A 33 14.03 -5.04 -2.75
C VAL A 33 15.05 -3.94 -2.47
N GLU A 34 16.33 -4.31 -2.38
CA GLU A 34 17.40 -3.38 -2.05
C GLU A 34 17.58 -2.30 -3.12
N GLN A 35 17.18 -2.58 -4.36
CA GLN A 35 17.32 -1.64 -5.46
C GLN A 35 16.14 -0.68 -5.60
N VAL A 36 14.96 -1.10 -5.18
CA VAL A 36 13.72 -0.34 -5.44
C VAL A 36 13.02 0.16 -4.19
N ALA A 37 13.25 -0.44 -3.03
CA ALA A 37 12.53 -0.11 -1.80
C ALA A 37 13.46 0.40 -0.70
N THR A 38 14.55 1.05 -1.06
CA THR A 38 15.48 1.67 -0.11
C THR A 38 15.87 3.07 -0.58
N PRO A 39 16.22 3.98 0.37
CA PRO A 39 16.75 5.29 0.01
C PRO A 39 18.01 5.20 -0.85
N GLU A 40 18.88 4.24 -0.58
CA GLU A 40 20.11 4.01 -1.33
C GLU A 40 19.82 3.61 -2.78
N GLY A 41 18.82 2.77 -2.99
CA GLY A 41 18.37 2.37 -4.32
C GLY A 41 17.88 3.57 -5.13
N TYR A 42 17.10 4.44 -4.51
CA TYR A 42 16.62 5.66 -5.15
C TYR A 42 17.78 6.59 -5.54
N GLN A 43 18.75 6.78 -4.66
CA GLN A 43 19.91 7.61 -4.95
C GLN A 43 20.76 7.05 -6.09
N ARG A 44 20.86 5.72 -6.16
CA ARG A 44 21.67 5.04 -7.18
C ARG A 44 21.01 5.06 -8.55
N ASP A 45 19.72 4.83 -8.61
CA ASP A 45 18.96 4.75 -9.86
C ASP A 45 17.52 5.22 -9.66
N PRO A 46 17.27 6.54 -9.63
CA PRO A 46 15.91 7.07 -9.43
C PRO A 46 14.92 6.60 -10.50
N ALA A 47 15.35 6.48 -11.75
CA ALA A 47 14.48 6.07 -12.85
C ALA A 47 13.97 4.65 -12.66
N LEU A 48 14.82 3.73 -12.21
CA LEU A 48 14.41 2.36 -11.91
C LEU A 48 13.34 2.32 -10.82
N VAL A 49 13.55 3.08 -9.74
CA VAL A 49 12.61 3.13 -8.61
C VAL A 49 11.28 3.71 -9.05
N ILE A 50 11.28 4.80 -9.79
CA ILE A 50 10.06 5.43 -10.28
C ILE A 50 9.30 4.48 -11.20
N ASN A 51 9.98 3.80 -12.12
CA ASN A 51 9.35 2.83 -13.01
C ASN A 51 8.73 1.67 -12.24
N PHE A 52 9.41 1.16 -11.22
CA PHE A 52 8.90 0.10 -10.37
C PHE A 52 7.58 0.51 -9.70
N TYR A 53 7.55 1.68 -9.07
CA TYR A 53 6.33 2.15 -8.40
C TYR A 53 5.22 2.52 -9.38
N ASN A 54 5.55 3.00 -10.58
CA ASN A 54 4.56 3.23 -11.63
C ASN A 54 3.92 1.93 -12.09
N GLU A 55 4.67 0.84 -12.21
CA GLU A 55 4.11 -0.48 -12.52
C GLU A 55 3.17 -0.95 -11.41
N ARG A 56 3.52 -0.72 -10.16
CA ARG A 56 2.67 -1.06 -9.02
C ARG A 56 1.38 -0.24 -9.02
N ARG A 57 1.44 1.04 -9.39
CA ARG A 57 0.25 1.89 -9.53
C ARG A 57 -0.68 1.36 -10.63
N LYS A 58 -0.12 0.89 -11.74
CA LYS A 58 -0.91 0.26 -12.81
C LYS A 58 -1.63 -0.98 -12.30
N GLN A 59 -0.93 -1.86 -11.58
CA GLN A 59 -1.55 -3.04 -10.98
C GLN A 59 -2.72 -2.67 -10.09
N LEU A 60 -2.57 -1.58 -9.33
CA LEU A 60 -3.61 -1.15 -8.40
C LEU A 60 -4.91 -0.78 -9.10
N LEU A 61 -4.85 -0.34 -10.35
CA LEU A 61 -6.05 -0.02 -11.14
C LEU A 61 -6.87 -1.27 -11.50
N ASP A 62 -6.23 -2.44 -11.56
CA ASP A 62 -6.84 -3.68 -12.00
C ASP A 62 -7.30 -4.58 -10.86
N VAL A 63 -7.07 -4.17 -9.62
CA VAL A 63 -7.44 -4.97 -8.45
C VAL A 63 -8.55 -4.28 -7.65
N THR A 64 -9.28 -5.09 -6.88
CA THR A 64 -10.37 -4.59 -6.02
C THR A 64 -10.16 -5.09 -4.60
N PRO A 65 -10.76 -4.40 -3.60
CA PRO A 65 -10.75 -4.91 -2.24
C PRO A 65 -11.34 -6.31 -2.17
N ASN A 66 -10.78 -7.14 -1.31
CA ASN A 66 -11.31 -8.47 -1.07
C ASN A 66 -12.24 -8.47 0.16
N ARG A 67 -12.78 -9.66 0.46
CA ARG A 67 -13.73 -9.79 1.58
C ARG A 67 -13.10 -9.40 2.93
N GLY A 68 -11.82 -9.63 3.11
CA GLY A 68 -11.10 -9.21 4.32
C GLY A 68 -11.16 -7.70 4.51
N HIS A 69 -10.86 -6.93 3.46
CA HIS A 69 -10.97 -5.47 3.52
C HIS A 69 -12.38 -5.01 3.83
N GLU A 70 -13.38 -5.64 3.22
CA GLU A 70 -14.79 -5.30 3.44
C GLU A 70 -15.23 -5.60 4.87
N LEU A 71 -14.80 -6.72 5.44
CA LEU A 71 -15.14 -7.10 6.81
C LEU A 71 -14.56 -6.11 7.82
N LEU A 72 -13.35 -5.63 7.61
CA LEU A 72 -12.76 -4.62 8.50
C LEU A 72 -13.57 -3.33 8.47
N ALA A 73 -14.07 -2.92 7.32
CA ALA A 73 -14.93 -1.75 7.21
C ALA A 73 -16.28 -1.98 7.93
N GLU A 74 -16.84 -3.18 7.82
CA GLU A 74 -18.10 -3.54 8.50
C GLU A 74 -17.98 -3.49 10.02
N LEU A 75 -16.80 -3.77 10.58
CA LEU A 75 -16.56 -3.71 12.01
C LEU A 75 -16.79 -2.31 12.59
N GLU A 76 -16.73 -1.28 11.76
CA GLU A 76 -16.96 0.11 12.23
C GLU A 76 -18.39 0.34 12.74
N LYS A 77 -19.32 -0.56 12.42
CA LYS A 77 -20.67 -0.50 12.95
C LYS A 77 -20.72 -0.77 14.46
N ASN A 78 -19.78 -1.55 14.98
CA ASN A 78 -19.77 -2.01 16.37
C ASN A 78 -18.54 -1.55 17.17
N PHE A 79 -17.50 -1.07 16.50
CA PHE A 79 -16.23 -0.69 17.11
C PHE A 79 -15.73 0.62 16.52
N ARG A 80 -14.90 1.32 17.29
CA ARG A 80 -14.10 2.42 16.76
C ARG A 80 -12.81 1.80 16.21
N VAL A 81 -12.75 1.58 14.90
CA VAL A 81 -11.67 0.82 14.25
C VAL A 81 -10.59 1.75 13.74
N THR A 82 -9.34 1.42 14.08
CA THR A 82 -8.16 2.03 13.45
C THR A 82 -7.37 0.92 12.76
N VAL A 83 -7.16 1.04 11.46
CA VAL A 83 -6.34 0.12 10.69
C VAL A 83 -4.94 0.71 10.60
N VAL A 84 -3.95 -0.04 11.10
CA VAL A 84 -2.53 0.30 10.96
C VAL A 84 -1.97 -0.66 9.93
N THR A 85 -1.61 -0.16 8.76
CA THR A 85 -1.19 -1.04 7.67
C THR A 85 0.25 -0.79 7.23
N GLN A 86 0.94 -1.87 6.94
CA GLN A 86 2.25 -1.84 6.28
C GLN A 86 2.10 -1.69 4.75
N ASN A 87 0.86 -1.83 4.24
CA ASN A 87 0.59 -1.79 2.81
C ASN A 87 0.51 -0.35 2.31
N ILE A 88 0.95 -0.15 1.09
CA ILE A 88 0.90 1.15 0.44
C ILE A 88 -0.26 1.27 -0.55
N ASP A 89 -1.03 0.18 -0.74
CA ASP A 89 -2.25 0.21 -1.57
C ASP A 89 -3.38 0.95 -0.86
N ASN A 90 -4.44 1.27 -1.61
CA ASN A 90 -5.61 1.99 -1.09
C ASN A 90 -6.84 1.08 -0.93
N LEU A 91 -6.63 -0.22 -0.75
CA LEU A 91 -7.74 -1.17 -0.72
C LEU A 91 -8.59 -1.04 0.54
N HIS A 92 -7.98 -0.72 1.69
CA HIS A 92 -8.75 -0.45 2.92
C HIS A 92 -9.68 0.75 2.74
N GLU A 93 -9.19 1.83 2.16
CA GLU A 93 -9.98 3.03 1.88
C GLU A 93 -11.11 2.74 0.91
N ARG A 94 -10.81 2.02 -0.16
CA ARG A 94 -11.80 1.66 -1.20
C ARG A 94 -12.88 0.75 -0.67
N ALA A 95 -12.59 -0.06 0.35
CA ALA A 95 -13.57 -0.91 1.01
C ALA A 95 -14.43 -0.18 2.02
N GLY A 96 -14.07 1.05 2.40
CA GLY A 96 -14.86 1.90 3.27
C GLY A 96 -14.30 2.13 4.68
N SER A 97 -13.12 1.60 5.00
CA SER A 97 -12.48 1.92 6.28
C SER A 97 -12.16 3.40 6.38
N SER A 98 -12.45 4.04 7.51
CA SER A 98 -12.38 5.49 7.66
C SER A 98 -11.16 5.99 8.42
N HIS A 99 -10.51 5.16 9.23
CA HIS A 99 -9.30 5.53 9.98
C HIS A 99 -8.18 4.57 9.65
N ILE A 100 -7.25 5.02 8.81
CA ILE A 100 -6.14 4.19 8.31
C ILE A 100 -4.83 4.94 8.51
N ILE A 101 -3.85 4.24 9.09
CA ILE A 101 -2.50 4.74 9.24
C ILE A 101 -1.59 3.91 8.33
N HIS A 102 -0.98 4.56 7.34
CA HIS A 102 -0.04 3.93 6.42
C HIS A 102 1.39 4.10 6.94
N LEU A 103 1.95 3.04 7.52
CA LEU A 103 3.28 3.08 8.15
C LEU A 103 4.40 3.37 7.16
N HIS A 104 4.23 3.00 5.90
CA HIS A 104 5.26 3.11 4.85
C HIS A 104 4.83 4.00 3.69
N GLY A 105 3.87 4.89 3.92
CA GLY A 105 3.36 5.79 2.89
C GLY A 105 2.26 5.17 2.03
N GLU A 106 1.85 5.88 1.01
CA GLU A 106 0.74 5.52 0.13
C GLU A 106 1.16 5.60 -1.33
N LEU A 107 0.86 4.53 -2.08
CA LEU A 107 1.18 4.44 -3.50
C LEU A 107 0.47 5.52 -4.33
N THR A 108 -0.68 5.99 -3.85
CA THR A 108 -1.49 7.01 -4.52
C THR A 108 -1.07 8.44 -4.21
N LYS A 109 -0.06 8.62 -3.37
CA LYS A 109 0.51 9.94 -3.05
C LYS A 109 1.89 10.09 -3.64
N VAL A 110 2.20 11.30 -4.09
CA VAL A 110 3.54 11.67 -4.58
C VAL A 110 4.00 12.94 -3.90
N CYS A 111 5.31 13.13 -3.84
CA CYS A 111 5.89 14.37 -3.34
C CYS A 111 7.09 14.76 -4.22
N SER A 112 7.47 16.03 -4.15
CA SER A 112 8.71 16.48 -4.74
C SER A 112 9.91 15.91 -3.96
N SER A 113 10.96 15.50 -4.65
CA SER A 113 12.20 15.09 -3.99
C SER A 113 12.83 16.22 -3.16
N ARG A 114 12.46 17.47 -3.45
CA ARG A 114 12.92 18.65 -2.71
C ARG A 114 12.04 18.98 -1.51
N ASP A 115 10.84 18.38 -1.43
CA ASP A 115 9.90 18.60 -0.34
C ASP A 115 9.19 17.29 0.02
N PRO A 116 9.92 16.31 0.61
CA PRO A 116 9.39 14.97 0.86
C PRO A 116 8.32 14.91 1.95
N TYR A 117 8.16 15.97 2.74
CA TYR A 117 7.18 16.02 3.82
C TYR A 117 5.85 16.64 3.41
N ASN A 118 5.65 16.91 2.11
CA ASN A 118 4.42 17.50 1.60
C ASN A 118 3.83 16.65 0.48
N PRO A 119 3.30 15.44 0.80
CA PRO A 119 2.72 14.54 -0.21
C PRO A 119 1.35 15.02 -0.67
N HIS A 120 1.03 14.71 -1.91
CA HIS A 120 -0.25 15.01 -2.54
C HIS A 120 -0.81 13.78 -3.23
N TYR A 121 -2.14 13.62 -3.22
CA TYR A 121 -2.77 12.56 -4.01
C TYR A 121 -2.57 12.81 -5.50
N ILE A 122 -2.35 11.74 -6.24
CA ILE A 122 -2.27 11.76 -7.71
C ILE A 122 -3.67 12.02 -8.25
N LYS A 123 -3.77 13.02 -9.11
CA LYS A 123 -5.03 13.37 -9.76
C LYS A 123 -5.25 12.56 -11.04
#